data_98064abf9c9738ec6022305167a0afc5
#
_entry.id   98064abf9c9738ec6022305167a0afc5
#
_cell.length_a   1.000
_cell.length_b   1.000
_cell.length_c   1.000
_cell.angle_alpha   90.00
_cell.angle_beta   90.00
_cell.angle_gamma   90.00
#
_symmetry.space_group_name_H-M   'P 1'
#
loop_
_entity.id
_entity.type
_entity.pdbx_description
1 polymer ?
#
loop_
_entity_poly.entity_id
_entity_poly.type
_entity_poly.pdbx_seq_one_letter_code
_entity_poly.pdbx_strand_id
1 'polypeptide(L)'
;MKTASTGAKHAVGIFGGSFDPVHRGHLALVQYLLTQGVVEEVWLMVSPLNPLKSTLHLSPDDVRLDMARTAAAEVPGLRVSDFEMHLPRPSYTWRTLRALRAAYPDTEFSLIIGADNWLVFDRWQHTDEILAHHRLIIYPRPGCSIDPAGLPPGVVYVDAPLLPFSSTNVREAVRRGEDIAEMVPACIVESCRCCYAKSDE
;
A
#
# COMPACT_ATOMS: atom_id res chain seq x y z
N MET A 1 -38.63 16.20 2.04
CA MET A 1 -38.20 14.82 2.24
C MET A 1 -37.12 14.53 1.19
N LYS A 2 -35.84 14.51 1.57
CA LYS A 2 -34.75 14.10 0.67
C LYS A 2 -34.71 12.57 0.68
N THR A 3 -35.05 11.96 -0.43
CA THR A 3 -34.87 10.52 -0.67
C THR A 3 -33.37 10.22 -0.57
N ALA A 4 -32.96 9.44 0.44
CA ALA A 4 -31.63 8.89 0.52
C ALA A 4 -31.43 7.95 -0.68
N SER A 5 -30.55 8.31 -1.58
CA SER A 5 -30.06 7.43 -2.64
C SER A 5 -29.29 6.30 -1.96
N THR A 6 -29.84 5.09 -1.96
CA THR A 6 -29.15 3.85 -1.60
C THR A 6 -28.30 3.37 -2.78
N GLY A 7 -27.45 4.24 -3.31
CA GLY A 7 -26.41 3.84 -4.26
C GLY A 7 -25.33 3.04 -3.50
N ALA A 8 -24.83 1.95 -4.09
CA ALA A 8 -23.67 1.25 -3.56
C ALA A 8 -22.53 2.26 -3.36
N LYS A 9 -21.84 2.20 -2.20
CA LYS A 9 -20.69 3.06 -1.94
C LYS A 9 -19.55 2.66 -2.86
N HIS A 10 -18.76 3.65 -3.26
CA HIS A 10 -17.55 3.41 -4.06
C HIS A 10 -16.53 2.61 -3.26
N ALA A 11 -16.11 1.45 -3.76
CA ALA A 11 -15.23 0.51 -3.07
C ALA A 11 -13.75 0.83 -3.33
N VAL A 12 -13.06 1.32 -2.32
CA VAL A 12 -11.65 1.73 -2.41
C VAL A 12 -10.77 0.86 -1.51
N GLY A 13 -9.71 0.30 -2.09
CA GLY A 13 -8.66 -0.39 -1.34
C GLY A 13 -7.55 0.56 -0.89
N ILE A 14 -7.28 0.61 0.41
CA ILE A 14 -6.14 1.37 0.97
C ILE A 14 -4.93 0.46 1.05
N PHE A 15 -3.92 0.74 0.24
CA PHE A 15 -2.66 0.03 0.23
C PHE A 15 -1.57 0.93 0.81
N GLY A 16 -1.32 0.78 2.11
CA GLY A 16 -0.33 1.57 2.86
C GLY A 16 1.08 1.02 2.77
N GLY A 17 2.05 1.90 2.65
CA GLY A 17 3.46 1.52 2.63
C GLY A 17 4.42 2.70 2.54
N SER A 18 5.70 2.42 2.80
CA SER A 18 6.76 3.44 2.61
C SER A 18 6.98 3.74 1.12
N PHE A 19 6.85 2.73 0.26
CA PHE A 19 7.09 2.80 -1.19
C PHE A 19 8.42 3.50 -1.53
N ASP A 20 9.50 2.95 -1.00
CA ASP A 20 10.85 3.50 -1.09
C ASP A 20 11.82 2.56 -1.87
N PRO A 21 11.66 2.40 -3.21
CA PRO A 21 10.59 2.95 -4.04
C PRO A 21 9.35 2.02 -4.18
N VAL A 22 8.33 2.52 -4.86
CA VAL A 22 7.32 1.65 -5.48
C VAL A 22 8.00 0.73 -6.50
N HIS A 23 7.51 -0.52 -6.66
CA HIS A 23 8.11 -1.49 -7.58
C HIS A 23 7.04 -2.32 -8.29
N ARG A 24 7.44 -3.10 -9.31
CA ARG A 24 6.50 -3.90 -10.14
C ARG A 24 5.64 -4.86 -9.31
N GLY A 25 6.15 -5.39 -8.18
CA GLY A 25 5.36 -6.23 -7.28
C GLY A 25 4.17 -5.50 -6.66
N HIS A 26 4.32 -4.22 -6.31
CA HIS A 26 3.20 -3.40 -5.83
C HIS A 26 2.15 -3.18 -6.92
N LEU A 27 2.60 -2.83 -8.14
CA LEU A 27 1.68 -2.58 -9.25
C LEU A 27 0.97 -3.85 -9.73
N ALA A 28 1.65 -5.01 -9.75
CA ALA A 28 1.04 -6.28 -10.08
C ALA A 28 -0.09 -6.67 -9.11
N LEU A 29 0.12 -6.45 -7.80
CA LEU A 29 -0.93 -6.64 -6.81
C LEU A 29 -2.13 -5.72 -7.07
N VAL A 30 -1.87 -4.43 -7.31
CA VAL A 30 -2.93 -3.44 -7.60
C VAL A 30 -3.72 -3.85 -8.84
N GLN A 31 -3.03 -4.16 -9.93
CA GLN A 31 -3.66 -4.62 -11.19
C GLN A 31 -4.50 -5.88 -10.97
N TYR A 32 -4.00 -6.84 -10.20
CA TYR A 32 -4.74 -8.04 -9.84
C TYR A 32 -6.05 -7.68 -9.12
N LEU A 33 -6.00 -6.87 -8.05
CA LEU A 33 -7.17 -6.50 -7.27
C LEU A 33 -8.24 -5.77 -8.10
N LEU A 34 -7.82 -4.85 -8.98
CA LEU A 34 -8.70 -4.13 -9.88
C LEU A 34 -9.32 -5.06 -10.95
N THR A 35 -8.50 -5.90 -11.57
CA THR A 35 -8.94 -6.82 -12.64
C THR A 35 -9.91 -7.88 -12.10
N GLN A 36 -9.68 -8.37 -10.87
CA GLN A 36 -10.58 -9.33 -10.21
C GLN A 36 -11.84 -8.67 -9.61
N GLY A 37 -11.97 -7.35 -9.71
CA GLY A 37 -13.11 -6.62 -9.16
C GLY A 37 -13.20 -6.71 -7.62
N VAL A 38 -12.05 -6.94 -6.95
CA VAL A 38 -12.00 -7.00 -5.47
C VAL A 38 -12.31 -5.64 -4.87
N VAL A 39 -11.86 -4.58 -5.55
CA VAL A 39 -12.13 -3.15 -5.30
C VAL A 39 -12.27 -2.42 -6.64
N GLU A 40 -12.89 -1.25 -6.65
CA GLU A 40 -13.07 -0.42 -7.84
C GLU A 40 -11.88 0.52 -8.07
N GLU A 41 -11.24 0.94 -6.98
CA GLU A 41 -10.08 1.84 -6.99
C GLU A 41 -9.10 1.40 -5.88
N VAL A 42 -7.81 1.61 -6.09
CA VAL A 42 -6.78 1.43 -5.06
C VAL A 42 -6.11 2.77 -4.78
N TRP A 43 -6.06 3.14 -3.50
CA TRP A 43 -5.25 4.27 -3.07
C TRP A 43 -3.93 3.77 -2.48
N LEU A 44 -2.83 4.05 -3.20
CA LEU A 44 -1.48 3.85 -2.71
C LEU A 44 -1.20 4.95 -1.67
N MET A 45 -1.32 4.60 -0.40
CA MET A 45 -1.13 5.52 0.72
C MET A 45 0.34 5.56 1.10
N VAL A 46 1.05 6.61 0.67
CA VAL A 46 2.48 6.76 0.99
C VAL A 46 2.62 7.23 2.43
N SER A 47 3.15 6.34 3.28
CA SER A 47 3.30 6.61 4.71
C SER A 47 4.58 7.40 4.99
N PRO A 48 4.52 8.47 5.81
CA PRO A 48 5.69 9.26 6.18
C PRO A 48 6.64 8.47 7.09
N LEU A 49 6.09 7.71 8.02
CA LEU A 49 6.86 6.88 8.94
C LEU A 49 5.98 5.74 9.45
N ASN A 50 6.41 4.50 9.22
CA ASN A 50 5.79 3.36 9.85
C ASN A 50 6.33 3.22 11.28
N PRO A 51 5.48 3.22 12.34
CA PRO A 51 5.92 3.08 13.74
C PRO A 51 6.76 1.83 13.99
N LEU A 52 6.52 0.75 13.23
CA LEU A 52 7.26 -0.51 13.33
C LEU A 52 8.60 -0.48 12.56
N LYS A 53 8.89 0.59 11.81
CA LYS A 53 10.09 0.76 10.97
C LYS A 53 10.87 2.04 11.33
N SER A 54 10.77 2.51 12.56
CA SER A 54 11.37 3.77 13.03
C SER A 54 12.89 3.88 12.88
N THR A 55 13.60 2.77 12.67
CA THR A 55 15.06 2.73 12.48
C THR A 55 15.50 2.80 11.02
N LEU A 56 14.57 2.83 10.06
CA LEU A 56 14.91 2.91 8.65
C LEU A 56 15.06 4.37 8.20
N HIS A 57 16.21 4.69 7.61
CA HIS A 57 16.38 5.92 6.84
C HIS A 57 15.58 5.77 5.53
N LEU A 58 14.42 6.41 5.47
CA LEU A 58 13.62 6.51 4.25
C LEU A 58 14.09 7.69 3.42
N SER A 59 13.94 7.57 2.10
CA SER A 59 14.06 8.72 1.21
C SER A 59 13.04 9.79 1.56
N PRO A 60 13.29 11.08 1.24
CA PRO A 60 12.36 12.17 1.51
C PRO A 60 10.94 11.85 1.04
N ASP A 61 9.95 12.31 1.81
CA ASP A 61 8.53 12.01 1.57
C ASP A 61 8.08 12.45 0.16
N ASP A 62 8.53 13.62 -0.30
CA ASP A 62 8.26 14.18 -1.62
C ASP A 62 8.83 13.31 -2.75
N VAL A 63 10.08 12.85 -2.61
CA VAL A 63 10.73 11.97 -3.60
C VAL A 63 9.95 10.65 -3.75
N ARG A 64 9.52 10.05 -2.64
CA ARG A 64 8.74 8.80 -2.66
C ARG A 64 7.36 9.00 -3.27
N LEU A 65 6.70 10.13 -2.95
CA LEU A 65 5.43 10.53 -3.56
C LEU A 65 5.54 10.72 -5.07
N ASP A 66 6.56 11.42 -5.54
CA ASP A 66 6.75 11.70 -6.95
C ASP A 66 7.02 10.42 -7.75
N MET A 67 7.86 9.52 -7.25
CA MET A 67 8.06 8.19 -7.86
C MET A 67 6.76 7.38 -7.88
N ALA A 68 5.99 7.40 -6.79
CA ALA A 68 4.72 6.70 -6.72
C ALA A 68 3.69 7.28 -7.71
N ARG A 69 3.56 8.60 -7.80
CA ARG A 69 2.66 9.30 -8.73
C ARG A 69 3.02 9.01 -10.18
N THR A 70 4.32 9.07 -10.51
CA THR A 70 4.81 8.73 -11.86
C THR A 70 4.47 7.30 -12.24
N ALA A 71 4.70 6.34 -11.34
CA ALA A 71 4.40 4.94 -11.58
C ALA A 71 2.88 4.65 -11.66
N ALA A 72 2.07 5.35 -10.87
CA ALA A 72 0.62 5.18 -10.83
C ALA A 72 -0.08 5.72 -12.07
N ALA A 73 0.50 6.71 -12.76
CA ALA A 73 -0.11 7.33 -13.94
C ALA A 73 -0.39 6.32 -15.09
N GLU A 74 0.34 5.22 -15.12
CA GLU A 74 0.20 4.15 -16.12
C GLU A 74 -0.84 3.08 -15.71
N VAL A 75 -1.44 3.17 -14.53
CA VAL A 75 -2.35 2.15 -13.99
C VAL A 75 -3.74 2.74 -13.73
N PRO A 76 -4.71 2.52 -14.64
CA PRO A 76 -6.09 2.95 -14.42
C PRO A 76 -6.67 2.37 -13.12
N GLY A 77 -7.36 3.19 -12.33
CA GLY A 77 -7.91 2.79 -11.04
C GLY A 77 -6.92 2.83 -9.87
N LEU A 78 -5.64 3.19 -10.11
CA LEU A 78 -4.67 3.45 -9.06
C LEU A 78 -4.51 4.95 -8.82
N ARG A 79 -4.70 5.36 -7.57
CA ARG A 79 -4.47 6.72 -7.10
C ARG A 79 -3.37 6.73 -6.04
N VAL A 80 -2.50 7.73 -6.05
CA VAL A 80 -1.55 7.97 -4.96
C VAL A 80 -2.13 9.00 -4.00
N SER A 81 -2.06 8.71 -2.71
CA SER A 81 -2.57 9.58 -1.67
C SER A 81 -1.46 9.93 -0.67
N ASP A 82 -1.34 11.21 -0.37
CA ASP A 82 -0.51 11.78 0.68
C ASP A 82 -1.31 12.08 1.96
N PHE A 83 -2.54 11.59 2.04
CA PHE A 83 -3.48 11.87 3.14
C PHE A 83 -2.87 11.61 4.51
N GLU A 84 -2.13 10.52 4.67
CA GLU A 84 -1.48 10.14 5.92
C GLU A 84 -0.37 11.12 6.34
N MET A 85 0.25 11.82 5.38
CA MET A 85 1.29 12.82 5.66
C MET A 85 0.76 14.06 6.38
N HIS A 86 -0.55 14.31 6.27
CA HIS A 86 -1.24 15.43 6.92
C HIS A 86 -1.84 15.05 8.29
N LEU A 87 -1.69 13.79 8.71
CA LEU A 87 -2.17 13.33 10.01
C LEU A 87 -1.11 13.44 11.11
N PRO A 88 -1.52 13.51 12.40
CA PRO A 88 -0.58 13.50 13.53
C PRO A 88 0.32 12.26 13.52
N ARG A 89 1.61 12.47 13.74
CA ARG A 89 2.60 11.38 13.89
C ARG A 89 2.65 10.86 15.34
N PRO A 90 2.96 9.57 15.55
CA PRO A 90 3.21 8.52 14.56
C PRO A 90 1.92 8.08 13.85
N SER A 91 2.09 7.66 12.58
CA SER A 91 0.98 7.19 11.74
C SER A 91 0.55 5.79 12.17
N TYR A 92 -0.65 5.69 12.71
CA TYR A 92 -1.29 4.42 13.02
C TYR A 92 -2.44 4.16 12.04
N THR A 93 -2.50 2.98 11.47
CA THR A 93 -3.48 2.59 10.45
C THR A 93 -4.93 2.87 10.87
N TRP A 94 -5.29 2.58 12.13
CA TRP A 94 -6.64 2.86 12.63
C TRP A 94 -7.01 4.34 12.58
N ARG A 95 -6.05 5.26 12.86
CA ARG A 95 -6.27 6.71 12.77
C ARG A 95 -6.49 7.16 11.35
N THR A 96 -5.67 6.64 10.42
CA THR A 96 -5.77 6.92 8.99
C THR A 96 -7.12 6.47 8.45
N LEU A 97 -7.54 5.23 8.73
CA LEU A 97 -8.83 4.70 8.28
C LEU A 97 -10.02 5.45 8.88
N ARG A 98 -9.95 5.81 10.16
CA ARG A 98 -10.99 6.63 10.82
C ARG A 98 -11.11 8.02 10.20
N ALA A 99 -9.98 8.67 9.90
CA ALA A 99 -9.96 9.98 9.26
C ALA A 99 -10.47 9.91 7.81
N LEU A 100 -10.10 8.87 7.05
CA LEU A 100 -10.61 8.64 5.70
C LEU A 100 -12.13 8.46 5.71
N ARG A 101 -12.67 7.63 6.61
CA ARG A 101 -14.12 7.42 6.75
C ARG A 101 -14.88 8.72 7.07
N ALA A 102 -14.26 9.59 7.87
CA ALA A 102 -14.85 10.89 8.19
C ALA A 102 -14.79 11.86 7.01
N ALA A 103 -13.70 11.86 6.23
CA ALA A 103 -13.50 12.74 5.09
C ALA A 103 -14.29 12.31 3.84
N TYR A 104 -14.55 11.00 3.68
CA TYR A 104 -15.19 10.41 2.51
C TYR A 104 -16.36 9.49 2.92
N PRO A 105 -17.48 10.03 3.40
CA PRO A 105 -18.61 9.25 3.97
C PRO A 105 -19.30 8.34 2.95
N ASP A 106 -19.21 8.65 1.66
CA ASP A 106 -19.80 7.89 0.56
C ASP A 106 -18.85 6.81 -0.02
N THR A 107 -17.68 6.61 0.60
CA THR A 107 -16.68 5.62 0.19
C THR A 107 -16.60 4.49 1.19
N GLU A 108 -16.52 3.27 0.70
CA GLU A 108 -16.22 2.08 1.50
C GLU A 108 -14.75 1.72 1.37
N PHE A 109 -14.00 1.91 2.46
CA PHE A 109 -12.58 1.63 2.48
C PHE A 109 -12.29 0.21 2.96
N SER A 110 -11.55 -0.55 2.15
CA SER A 110 -10.94 -1.83 2.52
C SER A 110 -9.45 -1.64 2.79
N LEU A 111 -8.90 -2.30 3.81
CA LEU A 111 -7.47 -2.26 4.10
C LEU A 111 -6.76 -3.42 3.40
N ILE A 112 -5.72 -3.12 2.60
CA ILE A 112 -4.88 -4.11 1.90
C ILE A 112 -3.60 -4.31 2.68
N ILE A 113 -3.33 -5.54 3.17
CA ILE A 113 -2.13 -5.88 3.93
C ILE A 113 -1.52 -7.20 3.44
N GLY A 114 -0.20 -7.31 3.57
CA GLY A 114 0.49 -8.57 3.32
C GLY A 114 0.24 -9.61 4.41
N ALA A 115 0.39 -10.88 4.06
CA ALA A 115 0.28 -12.00 5.00
C ALA A 115 1.22 -11.86 6.21
N ASP A 116 2.41 -11.28 6.01
CA ASP A 116 3.37 -10.95 7.07
C ASP A 116 2.80 -9.98 8.12
N ASN A 117 2.03 -8.98 7.67
CA ASN A 117 1.36 -8.03 8.55
C ASN A 117 0.13 -8.65 9.24
N TRP A 118 -0.60 -9.53 8.56
CA TRP A 118 -1.71 -10.25 9.16
C TRP A 118 -1.27 -11.15 10.32
N LEU A 119 -0.14 -11.85 10.18
CA LEU A 119 0.40 -12.71 11.22
C LEU A 119 0.78 -11.98 12.52
N VAL A 120 0.91 -10.65 12.48
CA VAL A 120 1.18 -9.80 13.64
C VAL A 120 0.11 -8.74 13.86
N PHE A 121 -1.04 -8.90 13.20
CA PHE A 121 -2.12 -7.91 13.21
C PHE A 121 -2.70 -7.69 14.61
N ASP A 122 -2.71 -8.71 15.45
CA ASP A 122 -3.11 -8.66 16.85
C ASP A 122 -2.28 -7.69 17.71
N ARG A 123 -1.06 -7.36 17.26
CA ARG A 123 -0.17 -6.38 17.91
C ARG A 123 -0.43 -4.94 17.48
N TRP A 124 -1.29 -4.75 16.50
CA TRP A 124 -1.66 -3.40 16.05
C TRP A 124 -2.61 -2.75 17.05
N GLN A 125 -2.64 -1.41 17.05
CA GLN A 125 -3.56 -0.69 17.90
C GLN A 125 -4.96 -0.69 17.29
N HIS A 126 -5.99 -0.86 18.13
CA HIS A 126 -7.40 -0.76 17.74
C HIS A 126 -7.81 -1.69 16.58
N THR A 127 -7.32 -2.92 16.61
CA THR A 127 -7.64 -3.95 15.60
C THR A 127 -9.13 -4.27 15.54
N ASP A 128 -9.79 -4.24 16.70
CA ASP A 128 -11.25 -4.38 16.84
C ASP A 128 -12.02 -3.27 16.08
N GLU A 129 -11.58 -2.02 16.18
CA GLU A 129 -12.15 -0.90 15.43
C GLU A 129 -11.92 -1.05 13.93
N ILE A 130 -10.72 -1.51 13.52
CA ILE A 130 -10.42 -1.76 12.11
C ILE A 130 -11.37 -2.84 11.56
N LEU A 131 -11.45 -3.99 12.22
CA LEU A 131 -12.29 -5.11 11.79
C LEU A 131 -13.79 -4.81 11.83
N ALA A 132 -14.25 -3.97 12.77
CA ALA A 132 -15.65 -3.58 12.86
C ALA A 132 -16.13 -2.67 11.73
N HIS A 133 -15.20 -1.94 11.09
CA HIS A 133 -15.57 -0.88 10.15
C HIS A 133 -14.98 -1.03 8.75
N HIS A 134 -14.03 -1.94 8.55
CA HIS A 134 -13.33 -2.10 7.29
C HIS A 134 -13.15 -3.56 6.93
N ARG A 135 -13.37 -3.88 5.66
CA ARG A 135 -12.94 -5.14 5.09
C ARG A 135 -11.42 -5.17 5.03
N LEU A 136 -10.81 -6.33 5.32
CA LEU A 136 -9.38 -6.56 5.13
C LEU A 136 -9.16 -7.46 3.93
N ILE A 137 -8.17 -7.11 3.11
CA ILE A 137 -7.73 -7.89 1.96
C ILE A 137 -6.28 -8.29 2.22
N ILE A 138 -6.07 -9.59 2.42
CA ILE A 138 -4.74 -10.15 2.69
C ILE A 138 -4.19 -10.70 1.38
N TYR A 139 -2.99 -10.25 1.00
CA TYR A 139 -2.27 -10.80 -0.14
C TYR A 139 -1.05 -11.64 0.30
N PRO A 140 -0.62 -12.64 -0.52
CA PRO A 140 0.47 -13.53 -0.17
C PRO A 140 1.81 -12.80 0.01
N ARG A 141 2.63 -13.34 0.91
CA ARG A 141 4.02 -12.90 1.12
C ARG A 141 4.92 -14.11 1.23
N PRO A 142 6.17 -14.05 0.71
CA PRO A 142 7.11 -15.17 0.81
C PRO A 142 7.29 -15.63 2.26
N GLY A 143 7.23 -16.95 2.48
CA GLY A 143 7.41 -17.53 3.81
C GLY A 143 6.23 -17.38 4.78
N CYS A 144 5.10 -16.78 4.35
CA CYS A 144 3.90 -16.65 5.16
C CYS A 144 2.79 -17.56 4.62
N SER A 145 2.25 -18.42 5.48
CA SER A 145 1.10 -19.26 5.16
C SER A 145 -0.11 -18.78 5.94
N ILE A 146 -1.22 -18.57 5.25
CA ILE A 146 -2.52 -18.21 5.83
C ILE A 146 -3.51 -19.30 5.45
N ASP A 147 -4.28 -19.80 6.42
CA ASP A 147 -5.44 -20.63 6.15
C ASP A 147 -6.66 -19.75 5.90
N PRO A 148 -7.17 -19.68 4.65
CA PRO A 148 -8.32 -18.84 4.36
C PRO A 148 -9.59 -19.25 5.09
N ALA A 149 -9.73 -20.54 5.46
CA ALA A 149 -10.90 -21.05 6.16
C ALA A 149 -10.98 -20.57 7.62
N GLY A 150 -9.85 -20.21 8.22
CA GLY A 150 -9.76 -19.69 9.58
C GLY A 150 -9.91 -18.18 9.71
N LEU A 151 -10.15 -17.44 8.62
CA LEU A 151 -10.25 -15.99 8.66
C LEU A 151 -11.60 -15.52 9.22
N PRO A 152 -11.62 -14.45 10.04
CA PRO A 152 -12.85 -13.90 10.57
C PRO A 152 -13.70 -13.24 9.48
N PRO A 153 -15.02 -13.03 9.72
CA PRO A 153 -15.88 -12.30 8.80
C PRO A 153 -15.32 -10.93 8.43
N GLY A 154 -15.41 -10.55 7.15
CA GLY A 154 -14.87 -9.28 6.66
C GLY A 154 -13.38 -9.31 6.29
N VAL A 155 -12.69 -10.42 6.55
CA VAL A 155 -11.30 -10.63 6.13
C VAL A 155 -11.26 -11.64 4.99
N VAL A 156 -10.60 -11.29 3.89
CA VAL A 156 -10.46 -12.16 2.72
C VAL A 156 -9.00 -12.32 2.34
N TYR A 157 -8.63 -13.51 1.94
CA TYR A 157 -7.34 -13.80 1.33
C TYR A 157 -7.48 -13.81 -0.19
N VAL A 158 -6.57 -13.15 -0.89
CA VAL A 158 -6.52 -13.12 -2.35
C VAL A 158 -5.26 -13.83 -2.83
N ASP A 159 -5.38 -14.66 -3.85
CA ASP A 159 -4.25 -15.39 -4.42
C ASP A 159 -3.56 -14.54 -5.52
N ALA A 160 -3.06 -13.38 -5.10
CA ALA A 160 -2.37 -12.47 -5.99
C ALA A 160 -0.96 -12.99 -6.33
N PRO A 161 -0.46 -12.73 -7.56
CA PRO A 161 0.86 -13.18 -7.98
C PRO A 161 1.97 -12.57 -7.11
N LEU A 162 2.88 -13.43 -6.64
CA LEU A 162 4.09 -13.02 -5.95
C LEU A 162 5.19 -12.70 -6.95
N LEU A 163 5.64 -11.45 -6.97
CA LEU A 163 6.86 -11.08 -7.68
C LEU A 163 8.02 -11.01 -6.66
N PRO A 164 9.22 -11.50 -7.04
CA PRO A 164 10.37 -11.61 -6.13
C PRO A 164 11.08 -10.28 -5.89
N PHE A 165 10.33 -9.17 -5.85
CA PHE A 165 10.87 -7.83 -5.71
C PHE A 165 10.49 -7.22 -4.36
N SER A 166 11.45 -6.50 -3.78
CA SER A 166 11.21 -5.64 -2.61
C SER A 166 11.89 -4.29 -2.83
N SER A 167 11.40 -3.26 -2.14
CA SER A 167 12.05 -1.94 -2.17
C SER A 167 13.51 -2.02 -1.73
N THR A 168 13.84 -2.90 -0.78
CA THR A 168 15.22 -3.13 -0.35
C THR A 168 16.08 -3.69 -1.47
N ASN A 169 15.58 -4.73 -2.19
CA ASN A 169 16.32 -5.28 -3.34
C ASN A 169 16.58 -4.22 -4.41
N VAL A 170 15.60 -3.35 -4.69
CA VAL A 170 15.78 -2.24 -5.67
C VAL A 170 16.91 -1.31 -5.22
N ARG A 171 16.86 -0.83 -3.97
CA ARG A 171 17.90 0.08 -3.45
C ARG A 171 19.30 -0.54 -3.45
N GLU A 172 19.39 -1.81 -3.09
CA GLU A 172 20.65 -2.56 -3.10
C GLU A 172 21.18 -2.76 -4.53
N ALA A 173 20.31 -3.11 -5.48
CA ALA A 173 20.69 -3.26 -6.89
C ALA A 173 21.23 -1.93 -7.46
N VAL A 174 20.57 -0.80 -7.18
CA VAL A 174 21.06 0.52 -7.59
C VAL A 174 22.44 0.82 -7.00
N ARG A 175 22.64 0.55 -5.69
CA ARG A 175 23.95 0.78 -5.03
C ARG A 175 25.08 -0.08 -5.59
N ARG A 176 24.74 -1.24 -6.17
CA ARG A 176 25.70 -2.13 -6.85
C ARG A 176 25.88 -1.79 -8.32
N GLY A 177 25.15 -0.81 -8.88
CA GLY A 177 25.17 -0.47 -10.28
C GLY A 177 24.48 -1.51 -11.18
N GLU A 178 23.63 -2.36 -10.62
CA GLU A 178 22.89 -3.40 -11.35
C GLU A 178 21.69 -2.79 -12.10
N ASP A 179 21.23 -3.50 -13.13
CA ASP A 179 20.04 -3.10 -13.85
C ASP A 179 18.78 -3.37 -13.01
N ILE A 180 17.88 -2.39 -12.94
CA ILE A 180 16.64 -2.44 -12.20
C ILE A 180 15.39 -2.39 -13.09
N ALA A 181 15.54 -2.46 -14.42
CA ALA A 181 14.44 -2.31 -15.37
C ALA A 181 13.31 -3.34 -15.18
N GLU A 182 13.66 -4.55 -14.72
CA GLU A 182 12.68 -5.59 -14.41
C GLU A 182 12.05 -5.45 -13.01
N MET A 183 12.62 -4.60 -12.15
CA MET A 183 12.17 -4.46 -10.76
C MET A 183 11.19 -3.31 -10.57
N VAL A 184 11.37 -2.22 -11.32
CA VAL A 184 10.55 -1.01 -11.24
C VAL A 184 9.94 -0.65 -12.59
N PRO A 185 8.85 0.14 -12.64
CA PRO A 185 8.35 0.72 -13.89
C PRO A 185 9.41 1.52 -14.61
N ALA A 186 9.43 1.48 -15.95
CA ALA A 186 10.43 2.17 -16.76
C ALA A 186 10.47 3.68 -16.48
N CYS A 187 9.30 4.28 -16.20
CA CYS A 187 9.14 5.72 -15.94
C CYS A 187 9.84 6.22 -14.68
N ILE A 188 10.23 5.33 -13.72
CA ILE A 188 10.92 5.72 -12.48
C ILE A 188 12.35 5.16 -12.37
N VAL A 189 12.86 4.45 -13.38
CA VAL A 189 14.22 3.87 -13.34
C VAL A 189 15.27 4.93 -13.04
N GLU A 190 15.21 6.06 -13.75
CA GLU A 190 16.19 7.14 -13.58
C GLU A 190 16.05 7.82 -12.22
N SER A 191 14.82 8.06 -11.76
CA SER A 191 14.56 8.60 -10.42
C SER A 191 15.14 7.70 -9.32
N CYS A 192 15.00 6.36 -9.49
CA CYS A 192 15.60 5.41 -8.56
C CYS A 192 17.13 5.46 -8.58
N ARG A 193 17.74 5.55 -9.77
CA ARG A 193 19.20 5.67 -9.89
C ARG A 193 19.70 6.94 -9.22
N CYS A 194 19.09 8.09 -9.49
CA CYS A 194 19.46 9.35 -8.86
C CYS A 194 19.28 9.33 -7.33
N CYS A 195 18.19 8.71 -6.85
CA CYS A 195 17.87 8.72 -5.41
C CYS A 195 18.73 7.75 -4.59
N TYR A 196 19.08 6.57 -5.15
CA TYR A 196 19.68 5.48 -4.36
C TYR A 196 21.11 5.17 -4.74
N ALA A 197 21.70 5.79 -5.78
CA ALA A 197 23.11 5.69 -6.05
C ALA A 197 23.93 6.12 -4.80
N LYS A 198 25.08 5.50 -4.61
CA LYS A 198 26.01 5.99 -3.58
C LYS A 198 26.37 7.42 -3.93
N SER A 199 26.19 8.34 -2.97
CA SER A 199 26.86 9.62 -3.05
C SER A 199 28.37 9.30 -3.07
N ASP A 200 29.07 9.74 -4.12
CA ASP A 200 30.54 9.72 -4.12
C ASP A 200 30.97 10.74 -3.04
N GLU A 201 31.17 10.26 -1.81
CA GLU A 201 31.96 10.91 -0.76
C GLU A 201 33.37 10.32 -0.70
#